data_2babe22430b78bd382a103f98c18caef
#
_entry.id   2babe22430b78bd382a103f98c18caef
#
_cell.length_a   1.000
_cell.length_b   1.000
_cell.length_c   1.000
_cell.angle_alpha   90.00
_cell.angle_beta   90.00
_cell.angle_gamma   90.00
#
_symmetry.space_group_name_H-M   'P 1'
#
loop_
_entity.id
_entity.type
_entity.pdbx_description
1 polymer ?
#
loop_
_entity_poly.entity_id
_entity_poly.type
_entity_poly.pdbx_seq_one_letter_code
_entity_poly.pdbx_strand_id
1 'polypeptide(L)'
;MQSTLQKQYEALEKKLSPEVKELMDKWKELQNKYEADYFEYTVRGKVIKQQINSVSLSGTKIPKVVLPAYKDWGDIVQWQMQENVPGEFPYTSGVFELKRQGEDPTRMFAGEGGPERTNKRFHYVSAGQPAKRLSTAFDSVTLYGEDPAYRPDIYGKIGNAGVSIATVDDAKKLYSGFDLCDPSTSVSMTINGPAPVILAFFMNAAIDQQCEKWIGENNLWHEVEKTRRKKYEHQPPPVYYNPSSPERLPEGNTGLGLKLLGLSGDEVLPRDVYEKIKAETLQQVRGTVQADILKEDQAQNTCIFSTEFALKLMGDVQAFFIENKVRNFYSVSISGYHIAEAGANPVTQLAFTLANGFTYVEYYLSRGMHIDDFAPNLSFFFSNGMDPEYSVIGRVARRIWAKAIKYLYHGNERSQKLKYHIQTSGRSLHAQEIDFNDIRTCLQALYAIYDN
;
A
#
# COMPACT_ATOMS: atom_id res chain seq x y z
N MET A 1 -19.97 -7.55 57.04
CA MET A 1 -19.22 -8.29 56.00
C MET A 1 -19.35 -7.61 54.65
N GLN A 2 -20.55 -7.39 54.12
CA GLN A 2 -20.78 -6.73 52.79
C GLN A 2 -20.19 -5.31 52.67
N SER A 3 -20.30 -4.46 53.73
CA SER A 3 -19.75 -3.11 53.73
C SER A 3 -18.20 -3.08 53.78
N THR A 4 -17.56 -4.11 54.34
CA THR A 4 -16.10 -4.22 54.38
C THR A 4 -15.54 -4.63 53.04
N LEU A 5 -16.17 -5.59 52.37
CA LEU A 5 -15.80 -6.01 50.99
C LEU A 5 -15.99 -4.87 50.01
N GLN A 6 -17.10 -4.11 50.13
CA GLN A 6 -17.35 -2.95 49.29
C GLN A 6 -16.25 -1.87 49.44
N LYS A 7 -15.83 -1.56 50.66
CA LYS A 7 -14.74 -0.62 50.90
C LYS A 7 -13.40 -1.11 50.34
N GLN A 8 -13.16 -2.42 50.44
CA GLN A 8 -11.93 -3.02 49.86
C GLN A 8 -11.96 -2.94 48.34
N TYR A 9 -13.10 -3.26 47.71
CA TYR A 9 -13.30 -3.13 46.29
C TYR A 9 -13.03 -1.71 45.78
N GLU A 10 -13.67 -0.71 46.40
CA GLU A 10 -13.50 0.70 46.07
C GLU A 10 -12.04 1.18 46.26
N ALA A 11 -11.36 0.66 47.26
CA ALA A 11 -9.94 0.97 47.52
C ALA A 11 -9.01 0.35 46.45
N LEU A 12 -9.34 -0.84 45.93
CA LEU A 12 -8.62 -1.49 44.85
C LEU A 12 -8.91 -0.82 43.50
N GLU A 13 -10.17 -0.50 43.23
CA GLU A 13 -10.58 0.21 42.03
C GLU A 13 -9.86 1.54 41.83
N LYS A 14 -9.64 2.30 42.94
CA LYS A 14 -8.87 3.55 42.91
C LYS A 14 -7.39 3.37 42.58
N LYS A 15 -6.85 2.16 42.66
CA LYS A 15 -5.47 1.84 42.30
C LYS A 15 -5.29 1.45 40.84
N LEU A 16 -6.39 1.18 40.13
CA LEU A 16 -6.34 0.86 38.71
C LEU A 16 -5.94 2.08 37.90
N SER A 17 -5.12 1.86 36.87
CA SER A 17 -4.86 2.90 35.87
C SER A 17 -6.15 3.23 35.09
N PRO A 18 -6.30 4.46 34.59
CA PRO A 18 -7.46 4.83 33.78
C PRO A 18 -7.68 3.90 32.57
N GLU A 19 -6.58 3.46 31.95
CA GLU A 19 -6.61 2.55 30.79
C GLU A 19 -7.20 1.17 31.17
N VAL A 20 -6.76 0.59 32.29
CA VAL A 20 -7.28 -0.70 32.79
C VAL A 20 -8.77 -0.59 33.13
N LYS A 21 -9.16 0.50 33.77
CA LYS A 21 -10.57 0.73 34.11
C LYS A 21 -11.44 0.83 32.86
N GLU A 22 -11.00 1.55 31.85
CA GLU A 22 -11.69 1.67 30.56
C GLU A 22 -11.87 0.29 29.88
N LEU A 23 -10.84 -0.55 29.90
CA LEU A 23 -10.91 -1.92 29.34
C LEU A 23 -11.95 -2.78 30.08
N MET A 24 -12.02 -2.67 31.40
CA MET A 24 -13.01 -3.40 32.21
C MET A 24 -14.44 -2.91 31.91
N ASP A 25 -14.64 -1.60 31.86
CA ASP A 25 -15.95 -0.97 31.61
C ASP A 25 -16.50 -1.34 30.23
N LYS A 26 -15.63 -1.39 29.22
CA LYS A 26 -16.00 -1.74 27.83
C LYS A 26 -16.24 -3.24 27.60
N TRP A 27 -15.82 -4.11 28.51
CA TRP A 27 -15.90 -5.56 28.30
C TRP A 27 -17.31 -6.07 28.01
N LYS A 28 -18.30 -5.60 28.77
CA LYS A 28 -19.69 -6.00 28.57
C LYS A 28 -20.27 -5.52 27.24
N GLU A 29 -19.91 -4.34 26.79
CA GLU A 29 -20.30 -3.81 25.48
C GLU A 29 -19.69 -4.66 24.36
N LEU A 30 -18.40 -5.02 24.50
CA LEU A 30 -17.68 -5.87 23.57
C LEU A 30 -18.33 -7.26 23.45
N GLN A 31 -18.73 -7.87 24.57
CA GLN A 31 -19.47 -9.14 24.55
C GLN A 31 -20.78 -9.03 23.77
N ASN A 32 -21.60 -8.02 24.09
CA ASN A 32 -22.88 -7.83 23.40
C ASN A 32 -22.69 -7.60 21.90
N LYS A 33 -21.65 -6.88 21.50
CA LYS A 33 -21.30 -6.62 20.10
C LYS A 33 -21.06 -7.91 19.32
N TYR A 34 -20.28 -8.85 19.86
CA TYR A 34 -19.90 -10.09 19.18
C TYR A 34 -20.86 -11.27 19.39
N GLU A 35 -21.82 -11.15 20.31
CA GLU A 35 -22.95 -12.07 20.45
C GLU A 35 -24.07 -11.79 19.43
N ALA A 36 -24.11 -10.59 18.85
CA ALA A 36 -25.09 -10.20 17.84
C ALA A 36 -24.90 -10.97 16.52
N ASP A 37 -25.91 -10.96 15.65
CA ASP A 37 -25.81 -11.58 14.31
C ASP A 37 -25.20 -10.69 13.28
N TYR A 38 -25.29 -9.39 13.48
CA TYR A 38 -24.85 -8.37 12.55
C TYR A 38 -24.08 -7.28 13.28
N PHE A 39 -23.08 -6.78 12.61
CA PHE A 39 -22.34 -5.58 12.97
C PHE A 39 -22.75 -4.43 12.03
N GLU A 40 -23.05 -3.28 12.58
CA GLU A 40 -23.43 -2.08 11.81
C GLU A 40 -22.38 -0.99 12.05
N TYR A 41 -21.86 -0.43 10.95
CA TYR A 41 -20.93 0.70 11.00
C TYR A 41 -21.21 1.69 9.87
N THR A 42 -20.87 2.95 10.09
CA THR A 42 -21.14 4.01 9.12
C THR A 42 -19.88 4.40 8.35
N VAL A 43 -19.95 4.34 7.02
CA VAL A 43 -18.88 4.83 6.13
C VAL A 43 -19.45 5.90 5.21
N ARG A 44 -18.90 7.11 5.29
CA ARG A 44 -19.34 8.26 4.47
C ARG A 44 -20.86 8.48 4.49
N GLY A 45 -21.47 8.35 5.66
CA GLY A 45 -22.92 8.55 5.85
C GLY A 45 -23.80 7.37 5.42
N LYS A 46 -23.22 6.27 4.95
CA LYS A 46 -23.96 5.03 4.65
C LYS A 46 -23.76 4.02 5.77
N VAL A 47 -24.83 3.50 6.31
CA VAL A 47 -24.80 2.39 7.27
C VAL A 47 -24.53 1.11 6.50
N ILE A 48 -23.46 0.43 6.88
CA ILE A 48 -23.08 -0.89 6.34
C ILE A 48 -23.43 -1.91 7.41
N LYS A 49 -24.26 -2.89 7.05
CA LYS A 49 -24.63 -4.02 7.89
C LYS A 49 -23.88 -5.25 7.43
N GLN A 50 -23.05 -5.81 8.30
CA GLN A 50 -22.22 -6.95 8.00
C GLN A 50 -22.52 -8.12 8.95
N GLN A 51 -22.72 -9.31 8.39
CA GLN A 51 -22.92 -10.52 9.16
C GLN A 51 -21.62 -10.95 9.84
N ILE A 52 -21.65 -11.19 11.15
CA ILE A 52 -20.49 -11.56 11.98
C ILE A 52 -20.42 -13.06 12.31
N ASN A 53 -21.27 -13.85 11.69
CA ASN A 53 -21.21 -15.30 11.75
C ASN A 53 -21.36 -15.92 10.36
N SER A 54 -20.98 -17.17 10.24
CA SER A 54 -21.26 -18.04 9.10
C SER A 54 -22.01 -19.26 9.58
N VAL A 55 -22.73 -19.95 8.69
CA VAL A 55 -23.43 -21.18 9.00
C VAL A 55 -22.73 -22.35 8.32
N SER A 56 -22.36 -23.38 9.08
CA SER A 56 -21.76 -24.60 8.55
C SER A 56 -22.78 -25.41 7.74
N LEU A 57 -22.30 -26.41 6.99
CA LEU A 57 -23.17 -27.33 6.27
C LEU A 57 -24.15 -28.10 7.18
N SER A 58 -23.78 -28.28 8.46
CA SER A 58 -24.64 -28.90 9.48
C SER A 58 -25.62 -27.93 10.15
N GLY A 59 -25.67 -26.67 9.71
CA GLY A 59 -26.52 -25.66 10.31
C GLY A 59 -25.96 -24.98 11.58
N THR A 60 -24.73 -25.33 11.96
CA THR A 60 -24.08 -24.75 13.15
C THR A 60 -23.63 -23.31 12.85
N LYS A 61 -23.98 -22.39 13.73
CA LYS A 61 -23.54 -20.98 13.65
C LYS A 61 -22.09 -20.87 14.11
N ILE A 62 -21.22 -20.34 13.25
CA ILE A 62 -19.79 -20.14 13.50
C ILE A 62 -19.54 -18.64 13.57
N PRO A 63 -19.19 -18.07 14.75
CA PRO A 63 -18.86 -16.65 14.86
C PRO A 63 -17.53 -16.36 14.18
N LYS A 64 -17.41 -15.21 13.51
CA LYS A 64 -16.16 -14.76 12.88
C LYS A 64 -15.11 -14.28 13.89
N VAL A 65 -15.58 -13.82 15.06
CA VAL A 65 -14.74 -13.44 16.19
C VAL A 65 -15.27 -14.12 17.44
N VAL A 66 -14.40 -14.80 18.17
CA VAL A 66 -14.73 -15.50 19.41
C VAL A 66 -14.02 -14.82 20.56
N LEU A 67 -14.77 -14.41 21.57
CA LEU A 67 -14.21 -13.89 22.82
C LEU A 67 -13.80 -15.01 23.74
N PRO A 68 -12.73 -14.86 24.54
CA PRO A 68 -12.35 -15.87 25.53
C PRO A 68 -13.42 -15.99 26.63
N ALA A 69 -13.57 -17.19 27.15
CA ALA A 69 -14.51 -17.49 28.23
C ALA A 69 -13.92 -17.20 29.63
N TYR A 70 -13.06 -16.19 29.74
CA TYR A 70 -12.46 -15.78 31.00
C TYR A 70 -13.50 -15.19 31.97
N LYS A 71 -13.32 -15.41 33.24
CA LYS A 71 -14.18 -14.88 34.32
C LYS A 71 -13.44 -13.92 35.24
N ASP A 72 -12.12 -14.05 35.31
CA ASP A 72 -11.26 -13.20 36.11
C ASP A 72 -10.88 -11.93 35.35
N TRP A 73 -10.94 -10.80 36.02
CA TRP A 73 -10.62 -9.51 35.43
C TRP A 73 -9.14 -9.39 35.01
N GLY A 74 -8.25 -10.05 35.73
CA GLY A 74 -6.84 -10.09 35.39
C GLY A 74 -6.61 -10.74 34.04
N ASP A 75 -7.22 -11.92 33.81
CA ASP A 75 -7.12 -12.64 32.54
C ASP A 75 -7.76 -11.85 31.39
N ILE A 76 -8.94 -11.25 31.62
CA ILE A 76 -9.64 -10.43 30.62
C ILE A 76 -8.79 -9.22 30.21
N VAL A 77 -8.27 -8.46 31.17
CA VAL A 77 -7.43 -7.29 30.88
C VAL A 77 -6.11 -7.70 30.22
N GLN A 78 -5.49 -8.78 30.69
CA GLN A 78 -4.26 -9.29 30.08
C GLN A 78 -4.50 -9.68 28.62
N TRP A 79 -5.59 -10.37 28.33
CA TRP A 79 -5.95 -10.73 26.96
C TRP A 79 -6.21 -9.49 26.10
N GLN A 80 -6.97 -8.50 26.59
CA GLN A 80 -7.21 -7.26 25.86
C GLN A 80 -5.91 -6.48 25.58
N MET A 81 -4.95 -6.48 26.50
CA MET A 81 -3.66 -5.79 26.33
C MET A 81 -2.67 -6.55 25.41
N GLN A 82 -2.92 -7.83 25.15
CA GLN A 82 -2.03 -8.68 24.34
C GLN A 82 -2.59 -9.01 22.98
N GLU A 83 -3.84 -9.42 22.91
CA GLU A 83 -4.52 -9.92 21.69
C GLU A 83 -5.62 -8.98 21.24
N ASN A 84 -6.62 -8.79 22.07
CA ASN A 84 -7.86 -8.07 21.82
C ASN A 84 -8.62 -8.59 20.58
N VAL A 85 -9.73 -7.94 20.25
CA VAL A 85 -10.47 -8.19 19.01
C VAL A 85 -9.89 -7.42 17.84
N PRO A 86 -10.16 -7.83 16.59
CA PRO A 86 -9.77 -7.06 15.41
C PRO A 86 -10.28 -5.62 15.46
N GLY A 87 -9.42 -4.67 15.10
CA GLY A 87 -9.73 -3.23 15.11
C GLY A 87 -9.44 -2.50 16.42
N GLU A 88 -9.19 -3.23 17.51
CA GLU A 88 -8.89 -2.68 18.83
C GLU A 88 -7.41 -2.78 19.18
N PHE A 89 -6.89 -1.80 19.93
CA PHE A 89 -5.51 -1.82 20.42
C PHE A 89 -5.24 -3.10 21.25
N PRO A 90 -4.10 -3.76 21.08
CA PRO A 90 -2.89 -3.41 20.31
C PRO A 90 -2.90 -3.92 18.85
N TYR A 91 -4.04 -4.14 18.25
CA TYR A 91 -4.26 -4.58 16.85
C TYR A 91 -3.61 -5.93 16.51
N THR A 92 -3.32 -6.75 17.49
CA THR A 92 -2.71 -8.07 17.30
C THR A 92 -3.56 -8.94 16.40
N SER A 93 -4.88 -8.97 16.61
CA SER A 93 -5.84 -9.77 15.84
C SER A 93 -6.21 -9.16 14.48
N GLY A 94 -5.83 -7.91 14.22
CA GLY A 94 -6.08 -7.21 12.95
C GLY A 94 -6.30 -5.72 13.14
N VAL A 95 -6.03 -4.93 12.11
CA VAL A 95 -6.20 -3.46 12.14
C VAL A 95 -7.61 -2.99 11.79
N PHE A 96 -8.45 -3.87 11.24
CA PHE A 96 -9.84 -3.62 10.90
C PHE A 96 -10.75 -4.59 11.63
N GLU A 97 -11.91 -4.13 12.09
CA GLU A 97 -12.87 -4.93 12.83
C GLU A 97 -13.38 -6.14 12.02
N LEU A 98 -13.63 -5.94 10.74
CA LEU A 98 -14.10 -6.99 9.83
C LEU A 98 -13.52 -6.77 8.43
N LYS A 99 -13.30 -7.87 7.71
CA LYS A 99 -12.92 -7.81 6.29
C LYS A 99 -14.08 -7.30 5.46
N ARG A 100 -13.81 -6.47 4.46
CA ARG A 100 -14.83 -6.01 3.50
C ARG A 100 -15.41 -7.21 2.75
N GLN A 101 -16.73 -7.18 2.54
CA GLN A 101 -17.40 -8.17 1.70
C GLN A 101 -17.34 -7.75 0.23
N GLY A 102 -17.12 -8.72 -0.67
CA GLY A 102 -17.19 -8.51 -2.11
C GLY A 102 -15.99 -7.78 -2.74
N GLU A 103 -14.91 -7.53 -2.00
CA GLU A 103 -13.68 -7.00 -2.57
C GLU A 103 -12.73 -8.14 -2.91
N ASP A 104 -12.44 -8.32 -4.20
CA ASP A 104 -11.38 -9.23 -4.65
C ASP A 104 -10.02 -8.54 -4.43
N PRO A 105 -9.12 -9.11 -3.63
CA PRO A 105 -7.79 -8.56 -3.41
C PRO A 105 -6.82 -8.78 -4.58
N THR A 106 -7.27 -9.30 -5.72
CA THR A 106 -6.42 -9.64 -6.87
C THR A 106 -5.57 -8.45 -7.32
N ARG A 107 -4.29 -8.68 -7.41
CA ARG A 107 -3.31 -7.70 -7.87
C ARG A 107 -2.83 -8.07 -9.29
N MET A 108 -2.91 -7.11 -10.21
CA MET A 108 -2.41 -7.25 -11.58
C MET A 108 -0.93 -6.88 -11.59
N PHE A 109 -0.04 -7.88 -11.60
CA PHE A 109 1.40 -7.65 -11.66
C PHE A 109 1.88 -7.77 -13.11
N ALA A 110 2.51 -6.71 -13.63
CA ALA A 110 3.09 -6.71 -14.96
C ALA A 110 4.29 -5.75 -15.06
N GLY A 111 5.17 -6.04 -16.01
CA GLY A 111 6.31 -5.21 -16.38
C GLY A 111 7.11 -5.91 -17.46
N GLU A 112 6.96 -5.44 -18.69
CA GLU A 112 7.68 -5.98 -19.85
C GLU A 112 7.73 -4.97 -21.00
N GLY A 113 8.86 -4.91 -21.68
CA GLY A 113 9.03 -4.08 -22.87
C GLY A 113 8.89 -2.58 -22.61
N GLY A 114 8.33 -1.88 -23.58
CA GLY A 114 7.95 -0.48 -23.43
C GLY A 114 6.60 -0.30 -22.71
N PRO A 115 6.24 0.97 -22.40
CA PRO A 115 5.03 1.28 -21.62
C PRO A 115 3.74 0.78 -22.29
N GLU A 116 3.65 0.83 -23.62
CA GLU A 116 2.48 0.39 -24.36
C GLU A 116 2.24 -1.12 -24.25
N ARG A 117 3.33 -1.91 -24.25
CA ARG A 117 3.23 -3.37 -24.10
C ARG A 117 2.71 -3.74 -22.71
N THR A 118 3.25 -3.12 -21.67
CA THR A 118 2.78 -3.33 -20.29
C THR A 118 1.37 -2.79 -20.09
N ASN A 119 1.02 -1.64 -20.68
CA ASN A 119 -0.35 -1.10 -20.67
C ASN A 119 -1.35 -2.11 -21.27
N LYS A 120 -1.04 -2.67 -22.45
CA LYS A 120 -1.87 -3.72 -23.06
C LYS A 120 -2.05 -4.92 -22.12
N ARG A 121 -0.98 -5.34 -21.45
CA ARG A 121 -1.03 -6.42 -20.46
C ARG A 121 -1.94 -6.07 -19.28
N PHE A 122 -1.84 -4.87 -18.73
CA PHE A 122 -2.70 -4.41 -17.66
C PHE A 122 -4.17 -4.42 -18.03
N HIS A 123 -4.54 -3.92 -19.22
CA HIS A 123 -5.91 -3.98 -19.70
C HIS A 123 -6.42 -5.42 -19.84
N TYR A 124 -5.61 -6.31 -20.37
CA TYR A 124 -5.95 -7.72 -20.52
C TYR A 124 -6.21 -8.41 -19.17
N VAL A 125 -5.29 -8.28 -18.22
CA VAL A 125 -5.42 -8.97 -16.91
C VAL A 125 -6.43 -8.32 -15.96
N SER A 126 -6.81 -7.07 -16.20
CA SER A 126 -7.81 -6.36 -15.39
C SER A 126 -9.22 -6.38 -15.97
N ALA A 127 -9.40 -7.00 -17.13
CA ALA A 127 -10.70 -7.10 -17.78
C ALA A 127 -11.71 -7.80 -16.87
N GLY A 128 -12.90 -7.19 -16.69
CA GLY A 128 -13.96 -7.74 -15.83
C GLY A 128 -13.71 -7.66 -14.32
N GLN A 129 -12.55 -7.17 -13.85
CA GLN A 129 -12.26 -7.06 -12.44
C GLN A 129 -12.94 -5.82 -11.80
N PRO A 130 -13.48 -5.93 -10.58
CA PRO A 130 -14.17 -4.83 -9.89
C PRO A 130 -13.21 -3.72 -9.44
N ALA A 131 -11.93 -4.04 -9.21
CA ALA A 131 -10.89 -3.10 -8.84
C ALA A 131 -9.65 -3.27 -9.73
N LYS A 132 -8.98 -2.16 -10.03
CA LYS A 132 -7.76 -2.10 -10.85
C LYS A 132 -6.57 -1.87 -9.92
N ARG A 133 -5.88 -2.94 -9.53
CA ARG A 133 -4.72 -2.89 -8.63
C ARG A 133 -3.45 -3.18 -9.43
N LEU A 134 -2.93 -2.14 -10.08
CA LEU A 134 -1.83 -2.24 -11.05
C LEU A 134 -0.49 -2.25 -10.31
N SER A 135 0.17 -3.40 -10.27
CA SER A 135 1.49 -3.54 -9.69
C SER A 135 2.54 -3.59 -10.80
N THR A 136 3.40 -2.59 -10.85
CA THR A 136 4.35 -2.38 -11.93
C THR A 136 5.75 -2.84 -11.51
N ALA A 137 6.35 -3.74 -12.29
CA ALA A 137 7.78 -4.06 -12.25
C ALA A 137 8.51 -3.21 -13.30
N PHE A 138 9.60 -2.56 -12.88
CA PHE A 138 10.48 -1.79 -13.76
C PHE A 138 11.71 -2.60 -14.12
N ASP A 139 12.24 -2.39 -15.32
CA ASP A 139 13.46 -3.05 -15.77
C ASP A 139 14.70 -2.52 -15.03
N SER A 140 15.83 -3.20 -15.18
CA SER A 140 17.07 -2.82 -14.49
C SER A 140 17.59 -1.44 -14.93
N VAL A 141 17.32 -1.02 -16.17
CA VAL A 141 17.74 0.29 -16.67
C VAL A 141 17.00 1.39 -15.93
N THR A 142 15.68 1.28 -15.81
CA THR A 142 14.84 2.18 -15.01
C THR A 142 15.22 2.13 -13.51
N LEU A 143 15.50 0.93 -12.96
CA LEU A 143 15.88 0.75 -11.55
C LEU A 143 17.23 1.42 -11.20
N TYR A 144 18.12 1.56 -12.16
CA TYR A 144 19.38 2.30 -11.97
C TYR A 144 19.28 3.79 -12.35
N GLY A 145 18.11 4.27 -12.75
CA GLY A 145 17.90 5.67 -13.15
C GLY A 145 18.59 6.04 -14.45
N GLU A 146 18.79 5.07 -15.32
CA GLU A 146 19.45 5.23 -16.62
C GLU A 146 18.43 5.33 -17.75
N ASP A 147 18.80 6.03 -18.82
CA ASP A 147 18.00 6.08 -20.03
C ASP A 147 18.27 4.89 -20.96
N PRO A 148 17.26 4.38 -21.67
CA PRO A 148 17.47 3.36 -22.68
C PRO A 148 18.34 3.89 -23.81
N ALA A 149 19.38 3.14 -24.17
CA ALA A 149 20.33 3.50 -25.23
C ALA A 149 20.94 2.27 -25.90
N TYR A 150 21.51 2.45 -27.09
CA TYR A 150 22.27 1.41 -27.77
C TYR A 150 23.69 1.30 -27.17
N ARG A 151 23.79 0.67 -26.02
CA ARG A 151 25.04 0.43 -25.29
C ARG A 151 25.20 -1.04 -24.96
N PRO A 152 26.44 -1.60 -25.03
CA PRO A 152 26.67 -3.02 -24.72
C PRO A 152 26.32 -3.43 -23.29
N ASP A 153 26.51 -2.54 -22.31
CA ASP A 153 26.28 -2.79 -20.88
C ASP A 153 24.81 -2.96 -20.53
N ILE A 154 23.90 -2.40 -21.32
CA ILE A 154 22.43 -2.51 -21.13
C ILE A 154 21.74 -3.30 -22.23
N TYR A 155 22.48 -3.85 -23.19
CA TYR A 155 21.91 -4.66 -24.25
C TYR A 155 21.17 -5.87 -23.67
N GLY A 156 19.94 -6.07 -24.12
CA GLY A 156 19.07 -7.15 -23.63
C GLY A 156 18.47 -6.94 -22.23
N LYS A 157 18.75 -5.81 -21.58
CA LYS A 157 18.18 -5.46 -20.26
C LYS A 157 16.96 -4.55 -20.39
N ILE A 158 16.90 -3.75 -21.46
CA ILE A 158 15.78 -2.79 -21.68
C ILE A 158 14.50 -3.56 -21.90
N GLY A 159 13.49 -3.31 -21.07
CA GLY A 159 12.20 -3.97 -21.12
C GLY A 159 12.24 -5.46 -20.75
N ASN A 160 13.33 -5.97 -20.20
CA ASN A 160 13.46 -7.33 -19.75
C ASN A 160 13.22 -7.42 -18.22
N ALA A 161 12.35 -8.34 -17.80
CA ALA A 161 11.93 -8.53 -16.42
C ALA A 161 11.31 -7.27 -15.75
N GLY A 162 10.84 -6.33 -16.57
CA GLY A 162 10.21 -5.09 -16.13
C GLY A 162 9.94 -4.16 -17.31
N VAL A 163 9.15 -3.13 -17.09
CA VAL A 163 8.88 -2.09 -18.07
C VAL A 163 9.97 -1.03 -18.06
N SER A 164 10.39 -0.57 -19.24
CA SER A 164 11.31 0.56 -19.40
C SER A 164 10.55 1.87 -19.39
N ILE A 165 10.87 2.76 -18.45
CA ILE A 165 10.25 4.08 -18.28
C ILE A 165 11.37 5.11 -18.14
N ALA A 166 11.46 6.05 -19.07
CA ALA A 166 12.47 7.10 -19.06
C ALA A 166 11.88 8.52 -19.00
N THR A 167 10.60 8.67 -19.34
CA THR A 167 9.93 9.98 -19.39
C THR A 167 8.56 9.96 -18.74
N VAL A 168 8.03 11.16 -18.43
CA VAL A 168 6.65 11.31 -17.96
C VAL A 168 5.63 10.81 -19.01
N ASP A 169 5.94 10.94 -20.29
CA ASP A 169 5.06 10.44 -21.36
C ASP A 169 5.00 8.91 -21.37
N ASP A 170 6.08 8.23 -21.00
CA ASP A 170 6.06 6.78 -20.81
C ASP A 170 5.12 6.37 -19.68
N ALA A 171 5.12 7.12 -18.57
CA ALA A 171 4.19 6.89 -17.47
C ALA A 171 2.72 7.17 -17.89
N LYS A 172 2.47 8.21 -18.69
CA LYS A 172 1.15 8.49 -19.27
C LYS A 172 0.67 7.32 -20.14
N LYS A 173 1.54 6.80 -21.01
CA LYS A 173 1.23 5.64 -21.85
C LYS A 173 0.98 4.37 -21.02
N LEU A 174 1.83 4.12 -20.01
CA LEU A 174 1.75 2.97 -19.13
C LEU A 174 0.40 2.86 -18.43
N TYR A 175 -0.11 3.98 -17.91
CA TYR A 175 -1.36 4.03 -17.14
C TYR A 175 -2.55 4.57 -17.95
N SER A 176 -2.41 4.75 -19.26
CA SER A 176 -3.49 5.24 -20.11
C SER A 176 -4.72 4.34 -20.07
N GLY A 177 -5.90 4.96 -20.11
CA GLY A 177 -7.19 4.28 -20.05
C GLY A 177 -7.65 3.86 -18.65
N PHE A 178 -6.77 3.97 -17.64
CA PHE A 178 -7.13 3.79 -16.23
C PHE A 178 -7.26 5.17 -15.58
N ASP A 179 -8.41 5.48 -15.01
CA ASP A 179 -8.57 6.69 -14.21
C ASP A 179 -7.81 6.55 -12.88
N LEU A 180 -6.71 7.28 -12.72
CA LEU A 180 -5.84 7.19 -11.55
C LEU A 180 -6.43 7.84 -10.29
N CYS A 181 -7.53 8.59 -10.44
CA CYS A 181 -8.29 9.16 -9.32
C CYS A 181 -9.54 8.34 -8.96
N ASP A 182 -9.86 7.29 -9.72
CA ASP A 182 -10.99 6.41 -9.39
C ASP A 182 -10.69 5.63 -8.09
N PRO A 183 -11.62 5.60 -7.11
CA PRO A 183 -11.45 4.87 -5.86
C PRO A 183 -11.16 3.37 -6.01
N SER A 184 -11.55 2.76 -7.12
CA SER A 184 -11.27 1.35 -7.45
C SER A 184 -9.90 1.14 -8.11
N THR A 185 -9.20 2.21 -8.51
CA THR A 185 -7.87 2.15 -9.12
C THR A 185 -6.78 2.43 -8.09
N SER A 186 -5.76 1.60 -8.07
CA SER A 186 -4.54 1.82 -7.27
C SER A 186 -3.31 1.32 -8.01
N VAL A 187 -2.17 1.99 -7.81
CA VAL A 187 -0.90 1.65 -8.45
C VAL A 187 0.14 1.29 -7.41
N SER A 188 0.91 0.23 -7.66
CA SER A 188 2.05 -0.14 -6.83
C SER A 188 3.30 -0.16 -7.71
N MET A 189 4.32 0.60 -7.32
CA MET A 189 5.54 0.79 -8.10
C MET A 189 6.72 0.15 -7.39
N THR A 190 7.27 -0.92 -7.98
CA THR A 190 8.42 -1.67 -7.44
C THR A 190 9.71 -0.99 -7.88
N ILE A 191 10.10 0.08 -7.18
CA ILE A 191 11.29 0.88 -7.49
C ILE A 191 11.88 1.46 -6.20
N ASN A 192 13.20 1.62 -6.13
CA ASN A 192 13.91 2.07 -4.94
C ASN A 192 14.71 3.36 -5.19
N GLY A 193 15.95 3.30 -5.64
CA GLY A 193 16.79 4.49 -5.81
C GLY A 193 16.12 5.63 -6.57
N PRO A 194 15.68 5.44 -7.83
CA PRO A 194 14.99 6.47 -8.60
C PRO A 194 13.49 6.62 -8.28
N ALA A 195 13.03 6.06 -7.17
CA ALA A 195 11.62 6.12 -6.76
C ALA A 195 11.00 7.53 -6.80
N PRO A 196 11.67 8.61 -6.37
CA PRO A 196 11.08 9.95 -6.44
C PRO A 196 10.82 10.42 -7.87
N VAL A 197 11.67 10.02 -8.84
CA VAL A 197 11.47 10.35 -10.26
C VAL A 197 10.24 9.65 -10.81
N ILE A 198 10.14 8.34 -10.60
CA ILE A 198 9.00 7.55 -11.05
C ILE A 198 7.69 7.97 -10.34
N LEU A 199 7.78 8.31 -9.06
CA LEU A 199 6.66 8.88 -8.32
C LEU A 199 6.20 10.20 -8.93
N ALA A 200 7.14 11.10 -9.29
CA ALA A 200 6.83 12.36 -9.95
C ALA A 200 6.19 12.11 -11.34
N PHE A 201 6.68 11.16 -12.12
CA PHE A 201 6.06 10.79 -13.39
C PHE A 201 4.62 10.29 -13.20
N PHE A 202 4.38 9.42 -12.21
CA PHE A 202 3.05 8.94 -11.87
C PHE A 202 2.11 10.07 -11.46
N MET A 203 2.54 10.94 -10.53
CA MET A 203 1.72 12.06 -10.05
C MET A 203 1.36 13.01 -11.19
N ASN A 204 2.34 13.36 -12.06
CA ASN A 204 2.07 14.20 -13.23
C ASN A 204 1.16 13.52 -14.24
N ALA A 205 1.32 12.22 -14.50
CA ALA A 205 0.40 11.48 -15.36
C ALA A 205 -1.05 11.51 -14.82
N ALA A 206 -1.23 11.37 -13.50
CA ALA A 206 -2.55 11.46 -12.87
C ALA A 206 -3.13 12.88 -12.97
N ILE A 207 -2.33 13.92 -12.73
CA ILE A 207 -2.75 15.32 -12.85
C ILE A 207 -3.19 15.60 -14.29
N ASP A 208 -2.39 15.20 -15.26
CA ASP A 208 -2.69 15.43 -16.68
C ASP A 208 -3.95 14.68 -17.15
N GLN A 209 -4.24 13.50 -16.59
CA GLN A 209 -5.53 12.83 -16.84
C GLN A 209 -6.73 13.67 -16.36
N GLN A 210 -6.63 14.30 -15.19
CA GLN A 210 -7.70 15.17 -14.70
C GLN A 210 -7.79 16.48 -15.48
N CYS A 211 -6.63 17.02 -15.92
CA CYS A 211 -6.59 18.15 -16.86
C CYS A 211 -7.27 17.79 -18.19
N GLU A 212 -7.03 16.61 -18.75
CA GLU A 212 -7.72 16.13 -19.97
C GLU A 212 -9.24 16.10 -19.80
N LYS A 213 -9.75 15.61 -18.67
CA LYS A 213 -11.19 15.62 -18.39
C LYS A 213 -11.74 17.04 -18.36
N TRP A 214 -11.09 17.92 -17.61
CA TRP A 214 -11.49 19.31 -17.50
C TRP A 214 -11.48 20.04 -18.84
N ILE A 215 -10.43 19.82 -19.67
CA ILE A 215 -10.32 20.37 -21.03
C ILE A 215 -11.49 19.87 -21.90
N GLY A 216 -11.81 18.59 -21.82
CA GLY A 216 -12.93 17.99 -22.54
C GLY A 216 -14.29 18.57 -22.14
N GLU A 217 -14.54 18.71 -20.85
CA GLU A 217 -15.78 19.30 -20.30
C GLU A 217 -15.97 20.76 -20.70
N ASN A 218 -14.85 21.51 -20.87
CA ASN A 218 -14.87 22.93 -21.24
C ASN A 218 -14.62 23.15 -22.75
N ASN A 219 -14.52 22.09 -23.58
CA ASN A 219 -14.33 22.17 -25.03
C ASN A 219 -13.07 22.95 -25.46
N LEU A 220 -11.96 22.84 -24.72
CA LEU A 220 -10.73 23.61 -24.94
C LEU A 220 -9.65 22.83 -25.72
N TRP A 221 -10.02 21.79 -26.47
CA TRP A 221 -9.07 21.00 -27.26
C TRP A 221 -8.30 21.82 -28.31
N HIS A 222 -8.86 22.92 -28.79
CA HIS A 222 -8.18 23.81 -29.71
C HIS A 222 -6.93 24.49 -29.12
N GLU A 223 -6.94 24.78 -27.80
CA GLU A 223 -5.75 25.34 -27.12
C GLU A 223 -4.65 24.26 -26.97
N VAL A 224 -5.03 23.01 -26.73
CA VAL A 224 -4.08 21.88 -26.72
C VAL A 224 -3.38 21.76 -28.09
N GLU A 225 -4.16 21.76 -29.17
CA GLU A 225 -3.61 21.64 -30.54
C GLU A 225 -2.73 22.84 -30.91
N LYS A 226 -3.09 24.05 -30.51
CA LYS A 226 -2.30 25.26 -30.72
C LYS A 226 -0.95 25.16 -30.00
N THR A 227 -0.96 24.77 -28.72
CA THR A 227 0.25 24.59 -27.90
C THR A 227 1.12 23.47 -28.45
N ARG A 228 0.52 22.34 -28.84
CA ARG A 228 1.22 21.21 -29.45
C ARG A 228 1.92 21.59 -30.75
N ARG A 229 1.24 22.28 -31.68
CA ARG A 229 1.83 22.75 -32.94
C ARG A 229 3.02 23.67 -32.70
N LYS A 230 2.93 24.58 -31.73
CA LYS A 230 4.04 25.47 -31.39
C LYS A 230 5.23 24.70 -30.80
N LYS A 231 5.00 23.76 -29.89
CA LYS A 231 6.06 22.97 -29.22
C LYS A 231 6.75 22.00 -30.16
N TYR A 232 6.00 21.42 -31.09
CA TYR A 232 6.46 20.36 -32.00
C TYR A 232 6.59 20.80 -33.48
N GLU A 233 6.89 22.09 -33.69
CA GLU A 233 7.06 22.66 -35.03
C GLU A 233 8.18 21.99 -35.82
N HIS A 234 9.25 21.52 -35.14
CA HIS A 234 10.47 20.98 -35.74
C HIS A 234 10.72 19.49 -35.43
N GLN A 235 9.83 18.84 -34.70
CA GLN A 235 9.94 17.42 -34.35
C GLN A 235 8.57 16.78 -34.19
N PRO A 236 8.44 15.45 -34.42
CA PRO A 236 7.16 14.79 -34.21
C PRO A 236 6.82 14.73 -32.71
N PRO A 237 5.54 14.93 -32.33
CA PRO A 237 5.11 14.75 -30.95
C PRO A 237 5.17 13.28 -30.54
N PRO A 238 5.27 12.97 -29.23
CA PRO A 238 5.16 11.63 -28.72
C PRO A 238 3.80 11.01 -29.10
N VAL A 239 3.81 9.72 -29.45
CA VAL A 239 2.61 8.97 -29.81
C VAL A 239 2.55 7.65 -29.03
N TYR A 240 1.34 7.14 -28.81
CA TYR A 240 1.15 5.79 -28.31
C TYR A 240 1.27 4.81 -29.46
N TYR A 241 2.30 3.96 -29.43
CA TYR A 241 2.56 2.99 -30.49
C TYR A 241 2.06 1.59 -30.09
N ASN A 242 1.12 1.05 -30.84
CA ASN A 242 0.68 -0.34 -30.71
C ASN A 242 1.21 -1.18 -31.87
N PRO A 243 2.22 -2.02 -31.67
CA PRO A 243 2.83 -2.80 -32.76
C PRO A 243 1.88 -3.81 -33.39
N SER A 244 0.84 -4.25 -32.68
CA SER A 244 -0.16 -5.21 -33.19
C SER A 244 -1.24 -4.55 -34.02
N SER A 245 -1.47 -3.26 -33.86
CA SER A 245 -2.45 -2.47 -34.57
C SER A 245 -2.15 -0.99 -34.39
N PRO A 246 -1.29 -0.37 -35.22
CA PRO A 246 -0.78 0.99 -34.99
C PRO A 246 -1.85 2.07 -34.79
N GLU A 247 -3.03 1.87 -35.37
CA GLU A 247 -4.15 2.81 -35.34
C GLU A 247 -5.16 2.54 -34.20
N ARG A 248 -4.97 1.50 -33.39
CA ARG A 248 -5.94 1.09 -32.38
C ARG A 248 -5.30 0.93 -31.00
N LEU A 249 -5.96 1.49 -30.01
CA LEU A 249 -5.61 1.23 -28.60
C LEU A 249 -5.96 -0.22 -28.23
N PRO A 250 -5.31 -0.78 -27.20
CA PRO A 250 -5.70 -2.08 -26.64
C PRO A 250 -7.18 -2.08 -26.22
N GLU A 251 -7.80 -3.25 -26.28
CA GLU A 251 -9.16 -3.44 -25.77
C GLU A 251 -9.25 -2.98 -24.31
N GLY A 252 -10.29 -2.20 -24.00
CA GLY A 252 -10.51 -1.61 -22.67
C GLY A 252 -9.76 -0.30 -22.43
N ASN A 253 -8.82 0.11 -23.28
CA ASN A 253 -8.15 1.41 -23.16
C ASN A 253 -8.98 2.52 -23.80
N THR A 254 -9.48 3.44 -22.97
CA THR A 254 -10.31 4.58 -23.39
C THR A 254 -9.51 5.75 -24.00
N GLY A 255 -8.19 5.68 -23.93
CA GLY A 255 -7.30 6.76 -24.35
C GLY A 255 -7.12 7.89 -23.32
N LEU A 256 -7.70 7.77 -22.14
CA LEU A 256 -7.49 8.75 -21.05
C LEU A 256 -5.99 8.81 -20.69
N GLY A 257 -5.43 10.00 -20.65
CA GLY A 257 -4.01 10.25 -20.40
C GLY A 257 -3.15 10.35 -21.66
N LEU A 258 -3.72 10.16 -22.87
CA LEU A 258 -2.96 10.21 -24.11
C LEU A 258 -3.11 11.52 -24.89
N LYS A 259 -4.12 12.32 -24.60
CA LYS A 259 -4.36 13.56 -25.34
C LYS A 259 -3.39 14.69 -24.97
N LEU A 260 -2.72 14.58 -23.83
CA LEU A 260 -1.65 15.48 -23.40
C LEU A 260 -0.25 14.85 -23.54
N LEU A 261 -0.05 13.85 -24.41
CA LEU A 261 1.30 13.37 -24.73
C LEU A 261 2.16 14.51 -25.29
N GLY A 262 3.37 14.67 -24.73
CA GLY A 262 4.30 15.73 -25.06
C GLY A 262 3.95 17.10 -24.49
N LEU A 263 2.85 17.23 -23.78
CA LEU A 263 2.41 18.44 -23.11
C LEU A 263 2.07 18.12 -21.64
N SER A 264 2.07 19.13 -20.79
CA SER A 264 1.52 19.03 -19.44
C SER A 264 0.33 19.98 -19.27
N GLY A 265 -0.50 19.72 -18.25
CA GLY A 265 -1.69 20.52 -18.01
C GLY A 265 -1.39 21.99 -17.75
N ASP A 266 -0.27 22.32 -17.11
CA ASP A 266 0.17 23.69 -16.83
C ASP A 266 0.67 24.46 -18.07
N GLU A 267 1.03 23.76 -19.16
CA GLU A 267 1.35 24.39 -20.45
C GLU A 267 0.09 24.85 -21.21
N VAL A 268 -1.08 24.31 -20.86
CA VAL A 268 -2.34 24.50 -21.59
C VAL A 268 -3.37 25.29 -20.79
N LEU A 269 -3.45 25.03 -19.49
CA LEU A 269 -4.47 25.58 -18.60
C LEU A 269 -4.01 26.86 -17.90
N PRO A 270 -4.92 27.78 -17.55
CA PRO A 270 -4.64 28.84 -16.61
C PRO A 270 -4.10 28.28 -15.28
N ARG A 271 -3.14 29.00 -14.70
CA ARG A 271 -2.42 28.54 -13.51
C ARG A 271 -3.32 28.21 -12.33
N ASP A 272 -4.33 29.03 -12.07
CA ASP A 272 -5.31 28.83 -10.99
C ASP A 272 -6.14 27.56 -11.18
N VAL A 273 -6.55 27.26 -12.41
CA VAL A 273 -7.25 26.02 -12.77
C VAL A 273 -6.36 24.81 -12.59
N TYR A 274 -5.13 24.87 -13.12
CA TYR A 274 -4.16 23.79 -12.98
C TYR A 274 -3.83 23.47 -11.52
N GLU A 275 -3.53 24.49 -10.70
CA GLU A 275 -3.18 24.27 -9.29
C GLU A 275 -4.37 23.66 -8.49
N LYS A 276 -5.59 24.04 -8.83
CA LYS A 276 -6.79 23.41 -8.24
C LYS A 276 -6.89 21.93 -8.61
N ILE A 277 -6.78 21.61 -9.89
CA ILE A 277 -6.84 20.21 -10.39
C ILE A 277 -5.73 19.39 -9.73
N LYS A 278 -4.51 19.92 -9.69
CA LYS A 278 -3.36 19.28 -9.05
C LYS A 278 -3.63 18.96 -7.57
N ALA A 279 -4.10 19.94 -6.80
CA ALA A 279 -4.40 19.76 -5.39
C ALA A 279 -5.48 18.69 -5.14
N GLU A 280 -6.54 18.66 -5.94
CA GLU A 280 -7.60 17.67 -5.86
C GLU A 280 -7.11 16.28 -6.27
N THR A 281 -6.30 16.17 -7.32
CA THR A 281 -5.72 14.92 -7.81
C THR A 281 -4.82 14.28 -6.78
N LEU A 282 -3.89 15.03 -6.19
CA LEU A 282 -2.94 14.53 -5.20
C LEU A 282 -3.62 13.98 -3.94
N GLN A 283 -4.80 14.47 -3.59
CA GLN A 283 -5.60 13.95 -2.49
C GLN A 283 -6.39 12.67 -2.84
N GLN A 284 -6.60 12.39 -4.13
CA GLN A 284 -7.43 11.27 -4.61
C GLN A 284 -6.61 10.06 -5.03
N VAL A 285 -5.41 10.25 -5.58
CA VAL A 285 -4.54 9.14 -6.04
C VAL A 285 -4.33 8.09 -4.97
N ARG A 286 -4.26 6.83 -5.40
CA ARG A 286 -4.10 5.67 -4.51
C ARG A 286 -2.96 4.79 -4.98
N GLY A 287 -2.16 4.34 -4.04
CA GLY A 287 -1.08 3.43 -4.39
C GLY A 287 0.04 3.38 -3.37
N THR A 288 1.17 2.89 -3.84
CA THR A 288 2.42 2.85 -3.08
C THR A 288 3.61 2.93 -4.03
N VAL A 289 4.65 3.57 -3.60
CA VAL A 289 5.98 3.41 -4.15
C VAL A 289 6.82 2.60 -3.15
N GLN A 290 7.60 1.64 -3.61
CA GLN A 290 8.38 0.79 -2.69
C GLN A 290 9.42 1.63 -1.94
N ALA A 291 10.31 2.30 -2.65
CA ALA A 291 11.25 3.31 -2.13
C ALA A 291 12.01 2.94 -0.84
N ASP A 292 12.13 1.64 -0.54
CA ASP A 292 12.81 1.17 0.69
C ASP A 292 14.31 1.05 0.46
N ILE A 293 15.00 2.14 0.68
CA ILE A 293 16.44 2.28 0.49
C ILE A 293 17.26 1.50 1.53
N LEU A 294 16.73 1.35 2.75
CA LEU A 294 17.44 0.63 3.82
C LEU A 294 17.51 -0.86 3.51
N LYS A 295 16.40 -1.44 3.05
CA LYS A 295 16.34 -2.82 2.60
C LYS A 295 17.22 -3.06 1.35
N GLU A 296 17.31 -2.10 0.47
CA GLU A 296 18.13 -2.19 -0.73
C GLU A 296 19.62 -2.39 -0.38
N ASP A 297 20.12 -1.61 0.59
CA ASP A 297 21.46 -1.76 1.13
C ASP A 297 21.65 -3.12 1.84
N GLN A 298 20.67 -3.55 2.63
CA GLN A 298 20.76 -4.76 3.44
C GLN A 298 20.64 -6.07 2.66
N ALA A 299 19.87 -6.09 1.56
CA ALA A 299 19.45 -7.35 0.95
C ALA A 299 19.60 -7.43 -0.57
N GLN A 300 19.74 -6.33 -1.28
CA GLN A 300 19.81 -6.33 -2.75
C GLN A 300 21.15 -5.85 -3.30
N ASN A 301 21.89 -5.06 -2.55
CA ASN A 301 23.19 -4.48 -2.97
C ASN A 301 23.09 -3.75 -4.32
N THR A 302 21.99 -3.04 -4.55
CA THR A 302 21.68 -2.30 -5.78
C THR A 302 21.62 -0.79 -5.55
N CYS A 303 22.21 -0.31 -4.45
CA CYS A 303 22.18 1.11 -4.08
C CYS A 303 22.91 1.97 -5.12
N ILE A 304 22.20 2.99 -5.63
CA ILE A 304 22.78 4.01 -6.51
C ILE A 304 23.14 5.29 -5.76
N PHE A 305 22.68 5.43 -4.51
CA PHE A 305 22.94 6.56 -3.63
C PHE A 305 23.49 6.08 -2.28
N SER A 306 24.19 6.95 -1.57
CA SER A 306 24.51 6.70 -0.17
C SER A 306 23.23 6.68 0.67
N THR A 307 23.25 5.90 1.75
CA THR A 307 22.11 5.80 2.69
C THR A 307 21.70 7.18 3.24
N GLU A 308 22.67 8.04 3.54
CA GLU A 308 22.42 9.40 4.02
C GLU A 308 21.65 10.24 3.00
N PHE A 309 22.12 10.24 1.74
CA PHE A 309 21.44 10.96 0.66
C PHE A 309 20.04 10.42 0.42
N ALA A 310 19.91 9.11 0.39
CA ALA A 310 18.62 8.45 0.17
C ALA A 310 17.61 8.75 1.30
N LEU A 311 18.05 8.82 2.57
CA LEU A 311 17.20 9.25 3.69
C LEU A 311 16.74 10.71 3.52
N LYS A 312 17.63 11.61 3.10
CA LYS A 312 17.23 13.01 2.81
C LYS A 312 16.16 13.07 1.74
N LEU A 313 16.34 12.32 0.66
CA LEU A 313 15.40 12.24 -0.46
C LEU A 313 14.04 11.69 -0.01
N MET A 314 14.03 10.64 0.82
CA MET A 314 12.79 10.10 1.41
C MET A 314 12.10 11.12 2.32
N GLY A 315 12.87 11.89 3.08
CA GLY A 315 12.32 12.98 3.89
C GLY A 315 11.68 14.08 3.04
N ASP A 316 12.24 14.42 1.89
CA ASP A 316 11.65 15.40 0.97
C ASP A 316 10.36 14.89 0.34
N VAL A 317 10.32 13.61 -0.06
CA VAL A 317 9.08 12.96 -0.53
C VAL A 317 7.99 12.99 0.55
N GLN A 318 8.35 12.70 1.80
CA GLN A 318 7.39 12.72 2.89
C GLN A 318 6.89 14.14 3.21
N ALA A 319 7.77 15.14 3.18
CA ALA A 319 7.38 16.54 3.32
C ALA A 319 6.38 16.96 2.22
N PHE A 320 6.67 16.60 0.96
CA PHE A 320 5.75 16.81 -0.16
C PHE A 320 4.37 16.16 0.08
N PHE A 321 4.34 14.94 0.62
CA PHE A 321 3.07 14.25 0.92
C PHE A 321 2.26 14.99 1.98
N ILE A 322 2.91 15.49 3.03
CA ILE A 322 2.26 16.26 4.09
C ILE A 322 1.71 17.57 3.56
N GLU A 323 2.54 18.34 2.85
CA GLU A 323 2.18 19.66 2.29
C GLU A 323 1.00 19.57 1.30
N ASN A 324 0.99 18.54 0.45
CA ASN A 324 -0.04 18.33 -0.56
C ASN A 324 -1.19 17.42 -0.10
N LYS A 325 -1.22 17.02 1.18
CA LYS A 325 -2.27 16.18 1.78
C LYS A 325 -2.50 14.86 1.03
N VAL A 326 -1.43 14.22 0.59
CA VAL A 326 -1.46 12.91 -0.08
C VAL A 326 -1.76 11.84 0.96
N ARG A 327 -3.02 11.39 1.07
CA ARG A 327 -3.50 10.57 2.20
C ARG A 327 -3.70 9.09 1.86
N ASN A 328 -3.90 8.76 0.60
CA ASN A 328 -4.24 7.41 0.14
C ASN A 328 -3.08 6.73 -0.60
N PHE A 329 -1.89 7.26 -0.45
CA PHE A 329 -0.68 6.77 -1.08
C PHE A 329 0.39 6.50 -0.02
N TYR A 330 1.05 5.33 -0.11
CA TYR A 330 2.16 5.01 0.77
C TYR A 330 3.46 5.52 0.18
N SER A 331 4.19 6.33 0.94
CA SER A 331 5.46 6.95 0.55
C SER A 331 6.63 5.95 0.55
N VAL A 332 6.48 4.88 1.32
CA VAL A 332 7.43 3.79 1.39
C VAL A 332 6.72 2.47 1.72
N SER A 333 7.24 1.37 1.17
CA SER A 333 6.87 0.01 1.58
C SER A 333 8.09 -0.66 2.20
N ILE A 334 8.17 -0.61 3.52
CA ILE A 334 9.28 -1.12 4.33
C ILE A 334 9.31 -2.64 4.23
N SER A 335 10.35 -3.17 3.59
CA SER A 335 10.30 -4.51 3.01
C SER A 335 11.20 -5.51 3.71
N GLY A 336 10.61 -6.37 4.52
CA GLY A 336 11.23 -7.60 5.03
C GLY A 336 11.28 -8.73 4.00
N TYR A 337 10.47 -8.67 2.93
CA TYR A 337 10.44 -9.68 1.88
C TYR A 337 11.83 -9.96 1.32
N HIS A 338 12.54 -8.93 0.87
CA HIS A 338 13.86 -9.09 0.28
C HIS A 338 14.90 -9.57 1.29
N ILE A 339 14.78 -9.18 2.56
CA ILE A 339 15.64 -9.63 3.66
C ILE A 339 15.48 -11.15 3.86
N ALA A 340 14.25 -11.65 3.84
CA ALA A 340 13.95 -13.07 3.92
C ALA A 340 14.44 -13.84 2.69
N GLU A 341 14.23 -13.31 1.48
CA GLU A 341 14.70 -13.93 0.23
C GLU A 341 16.23 -13.96 0.16
N ALA A 342 16.94 -13.02 0.80
CA ALA A 342 18.39 -13.01 0.96
C ALA A 342 18.89 -14.02 2.02
N GLY A 343 18.00 -14.69 2.76
CA GLY A 343 18.37 -15.78 3.66
C GLY A 343 18.00 -15.63 5.12
N ALA A 344 17.36 -14.52 5.52
CA ALA A 344 16.94 -14.32 6.91
C ALA A 344 15.83 -15.29 7.31
N ASN A 345 15.88 -15.73 8.57
CA ASN A 345 14.77 -16.47 9.20
C ASN A 345 13.61 -15.51 9.57
N PRO A 346 12.43 -16.02 9.94
CA PRO A 346 11.25 -15.18 10.25
C PRO A 346 11.50 -14.13 11.33
N VAL A 347 12.22 -14.49 12.41
CA VAL A 347 12.53 -13.57 13.52
C VAL A 347 13.43 -12.43 13.05
N THR A 348 14.48 -12.75 12.31
CA THR A 348 15.43 -11.77 11.75
C THR A 348 14.75 -10.88 10.71
N GLN A 349 13.90 -11.46 9.86
CA GLN A 349 13.08 -10.67 8.92
C GLN A 349 12.26 -9.61 9.65
N LEU A 350 11.50 -10.03 10.67
CA LEU A 350 10.66 -9.12 11.44
C LEU A 350 11.48 -8.04 12.15
N ALA A 351 12.58 -8.44 12.82
CA ALA A 351 13.42 -7.52 13.57
C ALA A 351 14.01 -6.43 12.69
N PHE A 352 14.60 -6.77 11.55
CA PHE A 352 15.17 -5.78 10.62
C PHE A 352 14.11 -4.93 9.95
N THR A 353 12.97 -5.51 9.59
CA THR A 353 11.86 -4.73 9.00
C THR A 353 11.33 -3.66 9.96
N LEU A 354 11.11 -4.01 11.22
CA LEU A 354 10.66 -3.05 12.22
C LEU A 354 11.75 -2.04 12.57
N ALA A 355 13.02 -2.45 12.64
CA ALA A 355 14.15 -1.53 12.84
C ALA A 355 14.24 -0.50 11.71
N ASN A 356 14.08 -0.92 10.44
CA ASN A 356 14.00 0.01 9.31
C ASN A 356 12.80 0.95 9.46
N GLY A 357 11.64 0.43 9.87
CA GLY A 357 10.45 1.24 10.13
C GLY A 357 10.69 2.33 11.17
N PHE A 358 11.31 1.98 12.29
CA PHE A 358 11.66 2.94 13.34
C PHE A 358 12.75 3.92 12.89
N THR A 359 13.69 3.49 12.05
CA THR A 359 14.69 4.40 11.45
C THR A 359 14.02 5.50 10.61
N TYR A 360 13.02 5.16 9.79
CA TYR A 360 12.24 6.18 9.06
C TYR A 360 11.48 7.09 10.03
N VAL A 361 10.84 6.54 11.06
CA VAL A 361 10.12 7.33 12.08
C VAL A 361 11.04 8.34 12.74
N GLU A 362 12.17 7.89 13.28
CA GLU A 362 13.16 8.75 13.93
C GLU A 362 13.70 9.84 12.99
N TYR A 363 13.98 9.45 11.75
CA TYR A 363 14.49 10.41 10.76
C TYR A 363 13.46 11.49 10.43
N TYR A 364 12.18 11.14 10.23
CA TYR A 364 11.14 12.12 9.92
C TYR A 364 10.84 13.01 11.13
N LEU A 365 10.84 12.47 12.34
CA LEU A 365 10.73 13.25 13.58
C LEU A 365 11.90 14.23 13.73
N SER A 366 13.14 13.82 13.42
CA SER A 366 14.33 14.69 13.47
C SER A 366 14.25 15.86 12.49
N ARG A 367 13.43 15.74 11.42
CA ARG A 367 13.13 16.79 10.46
C ARG A 367 11.96 17.70 10.90
N GLY A 368 11.41 17.50 12.10
CA GLY A 368 10.30 18.30 12.64
C GLY A 368 8.92 17.88 12.15
N MET A 369 8.76 16.73 11.49
CA MET A 369 7.45 16.21 11.09
C MET A 369 6.73 15.61 12.30
N HIS A 370 5.40 15.74 12.38
CA HIS A 370 4.62 15.11 13.44
C HIS A 370 4.28 13.67 13.06
N ILE A 371 4.31 12.75 14.04
CA ILE A 371 4.09 11.30 13.82
C ILE A 371 2.79 11.00 13.07
N ASP A 372 1.72 11.69 13.38
CA ASP A 372 0.40 11.46 12.81
C ASP A 372 0.25 11.97 11.37
N ASP A 373 1.15 12.82 10.90
CA ASP A 373 1.15 13.33 9.55
C ASP A 373 1.80 12.36 8.56
N PHE A 374 2.73 11.50 9.02
CA PHE A 374 3.45 10.58 8.14
C PHE A 374 3.25 9.08 8.43
N ALA A 375 3.08 8.66 9.68
CA ALA A 375 2.97 7.23 10.00
C ALA A 375 1.86 6.51 9.20
N PRO A 376 0.70 7.13 8.92
CA PRO A 376 -0.32 6.53 8.06
C PRO A 376 0.11 6.28 6.61
N ASN A 377 1.18 6.95 6.12
CA ASN A 377 1.76 6.75 4.79
C ASN A 377 2.85 5.66 4.74
N LEU A 378 3.22 5.09 5.89
CA LEU A 378 4.13 3.96 5.96
C LEU A 378 3.36 2.65 5.76
N SER A 379 3.90 1.77 4.94
CA SER A 379 3.41 0.40 4.79
C SER A 379 4.56 -0.59 4.92
N PHE A 380 4.23 -1.84 5.17
CA PHE A 380 5.21 -2.91 5.36
C PHE A 380 4.99 -4.03 4.37
N PHE A 381 6.03 -4.83 4.13
CA PHE A 381 5.97 -5.93 3.20
C PHE A 381 6.76 -7.12 3.76
N PHE A 382 6.09 -8.24 3.96
CA PHE A 382 6.69 -9.46 4.50
C PHE A 382 6.68 -10.60 3.48
N SER A 383 7.70 -11.45 3.57
CA SER A 383 7.71 -12.78 2.96
C SER A 383 7.06 -13.79 3.90
N ASN A 384 6.38 -14.77 3.34
CA ASN A 384 5.79 -15.88 4.07
C ASN A 384 6.28 -17.21 3.51
N GLY A 385 7.16 -17.88 4.27
CA GLY A 385 7.76 -19.17 3.91
C GLY A 385 7.03 -20.34 4.54
N MET A 386 7.80 -21.42 4.79
CA MET A 386 7.27 -22.71 5.30
C MET A 386 7.44 -22.86 6.82
N ASP A 387 8.26 -22.02 7.47
CA ASP A 387 8.49 -22.10 8.91
C ASP A 387 7.22 -21.72 9.68
N PRO A 388 6.90 -22.41 10.78
CA PRO A 388 5.65 -22.18 11.52
C PRO A 388 5.53 -20.77 12.12
N GLU A 389 6.64 -20.08 12.37
CA GLU A 389 6.67 -18.71 12.86
C GLU A 389 6.01 -17.70 11.90
N TYR A 390 5.92 -18.05 10.62
CA TYR A 390 5.18 -17.23 9.65
C TYR A 390 3.68 -17.15 9.91
N SER A 391 3.12 -18.05 10.71
CA SER A 391 1.71 -17.99 11.13
C SER A 391 1.40 -16.88 12.13
N VAL A 392 2.42 -16.20 12.67
CA VAL A 392 2.26 -15.15 13.69
C VAL A 392 3.09 -13.88 13.41
N ILE A 393 3.80 -13.80 12.28
CA ILE A 393 4.70 -12.69 11.98
C ILE A 393 3.98 -11.35 11.94
N GLY A 394 2.81 -11.26 11.32
CA GLY A 394 2.02 -10.05 11.23
C GLY A 394 1.37 -9.67 12.56
N ARG A 395 0.91 -10.65 13.34
CA ARG A 395 0.37 -10.45 14.70
C ARG A 395 1.41 -9.79 15.60
N VAL A 396 2.64 -10.32 15.59
CA VAL A 396 3.74 -9.75 16.37
C VAL A 396 4.14 -8.37 15.86
N ALA A 397 4.23 -8.19 14.53
CA ALA A 397 4.53 -6.90 13.92
C ALA A 397 3.52 -5.82 14.34
N ARG A 398 2.21 -6.11 14.20
CA ARG A 398 1.14 -5.19 14.58
C ARG A 398 1.24 -4.77 16.05
N ARG A 399 1.43 -5.74 16.94
CA ARG A 399 1.53 -5.50 18.38
C ARG A 399 2.73 -4.64 18.77
N ILE A 400 3.92 -4.93 18.21
CA ILE A 400 5.14 -4.16 18.49
C ILE A 400 4.98 -2.73 17.98
N TRP A 401 4.54 -2.58 16.74
CA TRP A 401 4.33 -1.27 16.14
C TRP A 401 3.32 -0.43 16.92
N ALA A 402 2.14 -0.97 17.21
CA ALA A 402 1.09 -0.27 17.93
C ALA A 402 1.56 0.23 19.29
N LYS A 403 2.25 -0.62 20.06
CA LYS A 403 2.80 -0.24 21.37
C LYS A 403 3.88 0.83 21.27
N ALA A 404 4.80 0.70 20.32
CA ALA A 404 5.83 1.71 20.11
C ALA A 404 5.23 3.06 19.72
N ILE A 405 4.34 3.07 18.71
CA ILE A 405 3.70 4.31 18.27
C ILE A 405 2.87 4.97 19.37
N LYS A 406 2.14 4.19 20.18
CA LYS A 406 1.33 4.72 21.29
C LYS A 406 2.19 5.27 22.43
N TYR A 407 3.14 4.46 22.92
CA TYR A 407 3.81 4.75 24.18
C TYR A 407 5.13 5.52 24.03
N LEU A 408 5.85 5.35 22.91
CA LEU A 408 7.11 6.06 22.66
C LEU A 408 6.92 7.32 21.84
N TYR A 409 6.06 7.25 20.82
CA TYR A 409 5.88 8.34 19.85
C TYR A 409 4.58 9.11 20.04
N HIS A 410 3.69 8.68 20.95
CA HIS A 410 2.40 9.32 21.27
C HIS A 410 1.48 9.53 20.05
N GLY A 411 1.58 8.64 19.06
CA GLY A 411 0.75 8.68 17.85
C GLY A 411 -0.69 8.22 18.12
N ASN A 412 -1.61 8.76 17.31
CA ASN A 412 -3.03 8.43 17.38
C ASN A 412 -3.34 7.00 16.87
N GLU A 413 -4.58 6.56 17.01
CA GLU A 413 -5.02 5.21 16.60
C GLU A 413 -4.72 4.89 15.14
N ARG A 414 -4.83 5.86 14.22
CA ARG A 414 -4.55 5.64 12.80
C ARG A 414 -3.07 5.35 12.56
N SER A 415 -2.18 6.02 13.28
CA SER A 415 -0.73 5.85 13.24
C SER A 415 -0.28 4.53 13.88
N GLN A 416 -1.00 4.04 14.90
CA GLN A 416 -0.74 2.77 15.57
C GLN A 416 -1.06 1.54 14.70
N LYS A 417 -1.88 1.69 13.65
CA LYS A 417 -2.33 0.60 12.78
C LYS A 417 -1.29 0.26 11.72
N LEU A 418 -0.44 -0.73 11.98
CA LEU A 418 0.52 -1.25 11.00
C LEU A 418 -0.23 -1.92 9.85
N LYS A 419 0.01 -1.46 8.63
CA LYS A 419 -0.56 -2.03 7.40
C LYS A 419 0.55 -2.70 6.61
N TYR A 420 0.30 -3.91 6.14
CA TYR A 420 1.31 -4.67 5.43
C TYR A 420 0.70 -5.50 4.29
N HIS A 421 1.57 -5.88 3.40
CA HIS A 421 1.36 -6.85 2.35
C HIS A 421 2.21 -8.09 2.63
N ILE A 422 1.69 -9.29 2.36
CA ILE A 422 2.43 -10.54 2.42
C ILE A 422 2.52 -11.13 1.01
N GLN A 423 3.69 -11.69 0.68
CA GLN A 423 3.91 -12.49 -0.51
C GLN A 423 4.49 -13.84 -0.10
N THR A 424 4.03 -14.90 -0.74
CA THR A 424 4.61 -16.24 -0.58
C THR A 424 6.07 -16.24 -1.05
N SER A 425 6.94 -16.94 -0.29
CA SER A 425 8.39 -16.97 -0.56
C SER A 425 8.73 -17.84 -1.75
N GLY A 426 9.43 -17.29 -2.73
CA GLY A 426 10.01 -18.05 -3.84
C GLY A 426 11.13 -18.97 -3.40
N ARG A 427 11.87 -18.59 -2.35
CA ARG A 427 12.98 -19.39 -1.78
C ARG A 427 12.53 -20.73 -1.19
N SER A 428 11.28 -20.82 -0.77
CA SER A 428 10.69 -22.05 -0.25
C SER A 428 10.27 -23.06 -1.33
N LEU A 429 10.32 -22.65 -2.60
CA LEU A 429 9.96 -23.51 -3.72
C LEU A 429 11.15 -24.37 -4.16
N HIS A 430 10.88 -25.55 -4.69
CA HIS A 430 11.91 -26.53 -5.06
C HIS A 430 11.86 -26.81 -6.56
N ALA A 431 12.97 -26.56 -7.26
CA ALA A 431 13.03 -26.71 -8.72
C ALA A 431 12.98 -28.16 -9.20
N GLN A 432 13.54 -29.09 -8.41
CA GLN A 432 13.57 -30.53 -8.76
C GLN A 432 12.27 -31.26 -8.41
N GLU A 433 11.46 -30.69 -7.49
CA GLU A 433 10.19 -31.26 -7.06
C GLU A 433 9.05 -30.28 -7.30
N ILE A 434 8.95 -29.84 -8.54
CA ILE A 434 8.04 -28.77 -8.97
C ILE A 434 6.57 -29.11 -8.70
N ASP A 435 6.20 -30.38 -8.80
CA ASP A 435 4.80 -30.84 -8.60
C ASP A 435 4.27 -30.59 -7.19
N PHE A 436 5.17 -30.45 -6.19
CA PHE A 436 4.80 -30.14 -4.81
C PHE A 436 4.78 -28.64 -4.50
N ASN A 437 5.16 -27.79 -5.44
CA ASN A 437 5.20 -26.34 -5.21
C ASN A 437 3.81 -25.74 -4.99
N ASP A 438 2.76 -26.29 -5.60
CA ASP A 438 1.38 -25.86 -5.37
C ASP A 438 0.98 -26.09 -3.91
N ILE A 439 1.35 -27.23 -3.33
CA ILE A 439 1.11 -27.54 -1.92
C ILE A 439 1.89 -26.58 -1.01
N ARG A 440 3.17 -26.33 -1.32
CA ARG A 440 4.00 -25.37 -0.56
C ARG A 440 3.40 -23.97 -0.59
N THR A 441 3.00 -23.50 -1.76
CA THR A 441 2.37 -22.18 -1.92
C THR A 441 1.03 -22.08 -1.20
N CYS A 442 0.18 -23.13 -1.26
CA CYS A 442 -1.06 -23.19 -0.51
C CYS A 442 -0.84 -23.13 1.00
N LEU A 443 0.18 -23.85 1.52
CA LEU A 443 0.50 -23.80 2.95
C LEU A 443 1.01 -22.44 3.40
N GLN A 444 1.87 -21.78 2.60
CA GLN A 444 2.32 -20.42 2.84
C GLN A 444 1.14 -19.44 2.87
N ALA A 445 0.22 -19.55 1.91
CA ALA A 445 -0.99 -18.73 1.88
C ALA A 445 -1.90 -18.98 3.10
N LEU A 446 -2.01 -20.23 3.55
CA LEU A 446 -2.78 -20.58 4.74
C LEU A 446 -2.21 -19.94 6.01
N TYR A 447 -0.89 -19.95 6.18
CA TYR A 447 -0.23 -19.25 7.29
C TYR A 447 -0.53 -17.75 7.27
N ALA A 448 -0.47 -17.11 6.09
CA ALA A 448 -0.82 -15.71 5.96
C ALA A 448 -2.29 -15.42 6.31
N ILE A 449 -3.22 -16.33 5.97
CA ILE A 449 -4.65 -16.20 6.30
C ILE A 449 -4.87 -16.32 7.80
N TYR A 450 -4.17 -17.23 8.48
CA TYR A 450 -4.30 -17.39 9.93
C TYR A 450 -3.67 -16.25 10.71
N ASP A 451 -2.64 -15.61 10.17
CA ASP A 451 -1.96 -14.47 10.77
C ASP A 451 -2.77 -13.17 10.67
N ASN A 452 -3.70 -13.09 9.72
CA ASN A 452 -4.36 -11.83 9.35
C ASN A 452 -5.84 -11.78 9.75
#